data_2a54abc811fabe94b59803cba5526c9a
#
_entry.id   2a54abc811fabe94b59803cba5526c9a
#
_cell.length_a   1.000
_cell.length_b   1.000
_cell.length_c   1.000
_cell.angle_alpha   90.00
_cell.angle_beta   90.00
_cell.angle_gamma   90.00
#
_symmetry.space_group_name_H-M   'P 1'
#
loop_
_entity.id
_entity.type
_entity.pdbx_description
1 polymer ?
#
loop_
_entity_poly.entity_id
_entity_poly.type
_entity_poly.pdbx_seq_one_letter_code
_entity_poly.pdbx_strand_id
1 'polypeptide(L)'
;MREKSFENKIKDFLDSIGAVWYKQFGCSYTKAGTPDLLCCVNGRFVAVEVKAEKGRPSPLQLYNINKIRKAGGAVYLLYPKDFEEFKHDMMEILNED
;
A
#
# COMPACT_ATOMS: atom_id res chain seq x y z
N MET A 1 0.36 -16.64 6.43
CA MET A 1 -0.70 -16.06 5.55
C MET A 1 -0.13 -15.82 4.16
N ARG A 2 -0.87 -16.23 3.14
CA ARG A 2 -0.46 -15.99 1.76
C ARG A 2 -0.59 -14.50 1.42
N GLU A 3 0.26 -14.03 0.53
CA GLU A 3 0.24 -12.63 0.09
C GLU A 3 -1.14 -12.21 -0.42
N LYS A 4 -1.79 -13.06 -1.25
CA LYS A 4 -3.12 -12.75 -1.77
C LYS A 4 -4.17 -12.60 -0.67
N SER A 5 -4.14 -13.48 0.32
CA SER A 5 -5.10 -13.40 1.44
C SER A 5 -4.89 -12.13 2.24
N PHE A 6 -3.63 -11.75 2.45
CA PHE A 6 -3.32 -10.52 3.16
C PHE A 6 -3.72 -9.30 2.35
N GLU A 7 -3.44 -9.30 1.04
CA GLU A 7 -3.86 -8.21 0.16
C GLU A 7 -5.37 -7.99 0.24
N ASN A 8 -6.15 -9.09 0.25
CA ASN A 8 -7.60 -8.99 0.35
C ASN A 8 -8.05 -8.36 1.68
N LYS A 9 -7.37 -8.68 2.77
CA LYS A 9 -7.67 -8.04 4.07
C LYS A 9 -7.42 -6.54 4.03
N ILE A 10 -6.34 -6.12 3.37
CA ILE A 10 -6.02 -4.71 3.21
C ILE A 10 -7.11 -4.01 2.40
N LYS A 11 -7.53 -4.61 1.28
CA LYS A 11 -8.59 -4.06 0.44
C LYS A 11 -9.89 -3.93 1.20
N ASP A 12 -10.28 -4.95 1.95
CA ASP A 12 -11.50 -4.94 2.74
C ASP A 12 -11.47 -3.83 3.78
N PHE A 13 -10.34 -3.65 4.44
CA PHE A 13 -10.18 -2.57 5.40
C PHE A 13 -10.30 -1.20 4.72
N LEU A 14 -9.62 -1.00 3.59
CA LEU A 14 -9.67 0.26 2.86
C LEU A 14 -11.10 0.57 2.41
N ASP A 15 -11.84 -0.44 1.94
CA ASP A 15 -13.25 -0.27 1.60
C ASP A 15 -14.06 0.17 2.81
N SER A 16 -13.79 -0.43 3.97
CA SER A 16 -14.55 -0.13 5.20
C SER A 16 -14.40 1.30 5.67
N ILE A 17 -13.30 1.95 5.32
CA ILE A 17 -13.05 3.35 5.73
C ILE A 17 -13.35 4.35 4.61
N GLY A 18 -13.93 3.89 3.51
CA GLY A 18 -14.28 4.76 2.40
C GLY A 18 -13.11 5.22 1.54
N ALA A 19 -11.97 4.54 1.63
CA ALA A 19 -10.83 4.86 0.77
C ALA A 19 -11.07 4.32 -0.65
N VAL A 20 -10.42 4.94 -1.62
CA VAL A 20 -10.41 4.45 -2.99
C VAL A 20 -9.06 3.81 -3.24
N TRP A 21 -9.06 2.62 -3.85
CA TRP A 21 -7.81 1.94 -4.18
C TRP A 21 -7.87 1.36 -5.58
N TYR A 22 -6.71 1.30 -6.20
CA TYR A 22 -6.53 0.66 -7.51
C TYR A 22 -5.40 -0.35 -7.41
N LYS A 23 -5.68 -1.57 -7.83
CA LYS A 23 -4.66 -2.63 -7.89
C LYS A 23 -3.81 -2.44 -9.13
N GLN A 24 -2.49 -2.49 -8.96
CA GLN A 24 -1.55 -2.46 -10.08
C GLN A 24 -1.21 -3.89 -10.48
N PHE A 25 -1.37 -4.19 -11.76
CA PHE A 25 -1.05 -5.50 -12.31
C PHE A 25 0.24 -5.40 -13.12
N GLY A 26 1.10 -6.41 -12.98
CA GLY A 26 2.30 -6.48 -13.80
C GLY A 26 1.93 -6.75 -15.26
N CYS A 27 2.17 -5.79 -16.13
CA CYS A 27 1.97 -5.94 -17.58
C CYS A 27 2.90 -4.99 -18.29
N SER A 28 2.95 -5.11 -19.65
CA SER A 28 3.86 -4.30 -20.46
C SER A 28 3.60 -2.80 -20.38
N TYR A 29 2.41 -2.41 -19.96
CA TYR A 29 2.04 -0.99 -19.83
C TYR A 29 2.18 -0.47 -18.40
N THR A 30 2.41 -1.32 -17.43
CA THR A 30 2.60 -0.94 -16.04
C THR A 30 4.08 -0.76 -15.75
N LYS A 31 4.43 0.34 -15.12
CA LYS A 31 5.82 0.60 -14.75
C LYS A 31 6.28 -0.45 -13.74
N ALA A 32 7.40 -1.11 -14.05
CA ALA A 32 7.95 -2.14 -13.18
C ALA A 32 8.28 -1.58 -11.79
N GLY A 33 8.00 -2.37 -10.77
CA GLY A 33 8.29 -1.98 -9.38
C GLY A 33 7.26 -1.05 -8.75
N THR A 34 6.16 -0.73 -9.46
CA THR A 34 5.06 0.08 -8.89
C THR A 34 4.42 -0.68 -7.73
N PRO A 35 4.12 -0.01 -6.61
CA PRO A 35 3.43 -0.67 -5.50
C PRO A 35 2.12 -1.33 -5.91
N ASP A 36 1.72 -2.39 -5.19
CA ASP A 36 0.55 -3.20 -5.52
C ASP A 36 -0.75 -2.40 -5.50
N LEU A 37 -0.91 -1.52 -4.52
CA LEU A 37 -2.12 -0.73 -4.37
C LEU A 37 -1.77 0.75 -4.36
N LEU A 38 -2.49 1.53 -5.16
CA LEU A 38 -2.43 2.99 -5.13
C LEU A 38 -3.76 3.48 -4.59
N CYS A 39 -3.72 4.27 -3.53
CA CYS A 39 -4.92 4.62 -2.76
C CYS A 39 -5.07 6.12 -2.57
N CYS A 40 -6.31 6.54 -2.40
CA CYS A 40 -6.63 7.87 -1.92
C CYS A 40 -7.39 7.71 -0.59
N VAL A 41 -6.83 8.25 0.47
CA VAL A 41 -7.42 8.18 1.80
C VAL A 41 -7.57 9.60 2.33
N ASN A 42 -8.79 10.07 2.45
CA ASN A 42 -9.08 11.45 2.88
C ASN A 42 -8.26 12.50 2.08
N GLY A 43 -8.19 12.30 0.76
CA GLY A 43 -7.46 13.21 -0.13
C GLY A 43 -5.96 12.99 -0.16
N ARG A 44 -5.44 12.09 0.64
CA ARG A 44 -4.00 11.82 0.71
C ARG A 44 -3.63 10.60 -0.14
N PHE A 45 -2.53 10.72 -0.89
CA PHE A 45 -2.01 9.61 -1.66
C PHE A 45 -1.32 8.61 -0.74
N VAL A 46 -1.76 7.35 -0.80
CA VAL A 46 -1.19 6.26 -0.02
C VAL A 46 -0.89 5.10 -0.96
N ALA A 47 0.34 4.60 -0.95
CA ALA A 47 0.73 3.46 -1.76
C ALA A 47 1.10 2.29 -0.85
N VAL A 48 0.73 1.08 -1.24
CA VAL A 48 0.99 -0.11 -0.44
C VAL A 48 1.63 -1.18 -1.30
N GLU A 49 2.84 -1.60 -0.91
CA GLU A 49 3.51 -2.77 -1.47
C GLU A 49 3.25 -3.92 -0.49
N VAL A 50 2.52 -4.93 -0.95
CA VAL A 50 2.08 -6.04 -0.10
C VAL A 50 3.10 -7.16 -0.11
N LYS A 51 3.48 -7.66 1.05
CA LYS A 51 4.42 -8.77 1.18
C LYS A 51 3.87 -9.84 2.14
N ALA A 52 4.10 -11.10 1.80
CA ALA A 52 3.91 -12.20 2.75
C ALA A 52 5.04 -12.15 3.78
N GLU A 53 4.90 -12.93 4.85
CA GLU A 53 5.80 -12.88 6.01
C GLU A 53 7.28 -12.94 5.66
N LYS A 54 7.66 -13.74 4.68
CA LYS A 54 9.05 -13.92 4.26
C LYS A 54 9.39 -13.24 2.94
N GLY A 55 8.45 -12.47 2.41
CA GLY A 55 8.66 -11.76 1.15
C GLY A 55 9.67 -10.63 1.31
N ARG A 56 10.41 -10.36 0.24
CA ARG A 56 11.39 -9.28 0.22
C ARG A 56 11.15 -8.38 -0.99
N PRO A 57 11.27 -7.08 -0.82
CA PRO A 57 11.13 -6.17 -1.96
C PRO A 57 12.34 -6.28 -2.87
N SER A 58 12.09 -6.12 -4.18
CA SER A 58 13.17 -6.00 -5.14
C SER A 58 13.83 -4.63 -5.05
N PRO A 59 15.06 -4.46 -5.58
CA PRO A 59 15.67 -3.14 -5.63
C PRO A 59 14.81 -2.11 -6.36
N LEU A 60 14.11 -2.52 -7.43
CA LEU A 60 13.26 -1.60 -8.17
C LEU A 60 12.03 -1.20 -7.38
N GLN A 61 11.44 -2.11 -6.60
CA GLN A 61 10.34 -1.78 -5.69
C GLN A 61 10.79 -0.77 -4.65
N LEU A 62 11.96 -0.98 -4.04
CA LEU A 62 12.51 -0.03 -3.05
C LEU A 62 12.77 1.35 -3.68
N TYR A 63 13.27 1.37 -4.90
CA TYR A 63 13.50 2.61 -5.62
C TYR A 63 12.20 3.40 -5.78
N ASN A 64 11.12 2.73 -6.20
CA ASN A 64 9.82 3.38 -6.39
C ASN A 64 9.20 3.83 -5.06
N ILE A 65 9.35 3.02 -4.01
CA ILE A 65 8.90 3.40 -2.67
C ILE A 65 9.57 4.71 -2.24
N ASN A 66 10.87 4.81 -2.42
CA ASN A 66 11.62 6.01 -2.05
C ASN A 66 11.23 7.22 -2.88
N LYS A 67 10.93 7.02 -4.18
CA LYS A 67 10.46 8.12 -5.04
C LYS A 67 9.12 8.67 -4.54
N ILE A 68 8.21 7.79 -4.17
CA ILE A 68 6.90 8.21 -3.68
C ILE A 68 7.05 9.01 -2.38
N ARG A 69 7.91 8.53 -1.46
CA ARG A 69 8.17 9.26 -0.21
C ARG A 69 8.73 10.65 -0.46
N LYS A 70 9.69 10.76 -1.36
CA LYS A 70 10.29 12.05 -1.70
C LYS A 70 9.29 13.01 -2.32
N ALA A 71 8.31 12.48 -3.03
CA ALA A 71 7.24 13.28 -3.63
C ALA A 71 6.16 13.68 -2.62
N GLY A 72 6.26 13.20 -1.37
CA GLY A 72 5.32 13.56 -0.31
C GLY A 72 4.21 12.56 -0.08
N GLY A 73 4.19 11.44 -0.81
CA GLY A 73 3.19 10.40 -0.61
C GLY A 73 3.50 9.54 0.61
N ALA A 74 2.45 9.00 1.22
CA ALA A 74 2.60 7.98 2.24
C ALA A 74 2.76 6.63 1.55
N VAL A 75 3.79 5.87 1.89
CA VAL A 75 4.01 4.58 1.25
C VAL A 75 4.40 3.54 2.30
N TYR A 76 3.86 2.35 2.14
CA TYR A 76 4.02 1.25 3.08
C TYR A 76 4.55 0.01 2.37
N LEU A 77 5.63 -0.54 2.91
CA LEU A 77 6.05 -1.90 2.61
C LEU A 77 5.39 -2.74 3.69
N LEU A 78 4.27 -3.39 3.36
CA LEU A 78 3.35 -3.90 4.36
C LEU A 78 3.39 -5.42 4.49
N TYR A 79 3.79 -5.86 5.67
CA TYR A 79 3.79 -7.26 6.08
C TYR A 79 2.59 -7.52 7.00
N PRO A 80 2.13 -8.78 7.13
CA PRO A 80 1.01 -9.07 8.03
C PRO A 80 1.21 -8.58 9.47
N LYS A 81 2.43 -8.64 9.98
CA LYS A 81 2.74 -8.18 11.35
C LYS A 81 2.52 -6.69 11.54
N ASP A 82 2.51 -5.92 10.44
CA ASP A 82 2.40 -4.45 10.50
C ASP A 82 0.98 -3.96 10.23
N PHE A 83 0.03 -4.87 10.03
CA PHE A 83 -1.31 -4.51 9.61
C PHE A 83 -2.06 -3.65 10.62
N GLU A 84 -1.95 -3.95 11.92
CA GLU A 84 -2.63 -3.17 12.95
C GLU A 84 -2.09 -1.75 13.01
N GLU A 85 -0.78 -1.58 12.89
CA GLU A 85 -0.17 -0.26 12.84
C GLU A 85 -0.62 0.51 11.60
N PHE A 86 -0.70 -0.18 10.46
CA PHE A 86 -1.19 0.43 9.22
C PHE A 86 -2.63 0.94 9.39
N LYS A 87 -3.50 0.13 9.99
CA LYS A 87 -4.89 0.54 10.23
C LYS A 87 -4.95 1.77 11.11
N HIS A 88 -4.12 1.81 12.15
CA HIS A 88 -4.05 2.95 13.04
C HIS A 88 -3.63 4.21 12.28
N ASP A 89 -2.62 4.10 11.44
CA ASP A 89 -2.15 5.23 10.62
C ASP A 89 -3.24 5.74 9.68
N MET A 90 -4.00 4.83 9.06
CA MET A 90 -5.09 5.22 8.17
C MET A 90 -6.19 5.97 8.93
N MET A 91 -6.50 5.53 10.16
CA MET A 91 -7.49 6.21 10.98
C MET A 91 -7.02 7.63 11.37
N GLU A 92 -5.73 7.80 11.59
CA GLU A 92 -5.18 9.14 11.86
C GLU A 92 -5.33 10.04 10.63
N ILE A 93 -5.07 9.50 9.42
CA ILE A 93 -5.24 10.25 8.18
C ILE A 93 -6.70 10.68 8.00
N LEU A 94 -7.65 9.78 8.33
CA LEU A 94 -9.07 10.09 8.24
C LEU A 94 -9.48 11.23 9.18
N ASN A 95 -8.79 11.40 10.29
CA ASN A 95 -9.11 12.41 11.29
C ASN A 95 -8.37 13.73 11.05
N GLU A 96 -7.55 13.81 9.99
CA GLU A 96 -6.91 15.06 9.61
C GLU A 96 -7.92 16.02 8.97
N ASP A 97 -7.77 17.29 9.28
CA ASP A 97 -8.61 18.36 8.72
C ASP A 97 -8.23 18.75 7.30
#